data_17ec125538c57e7d76ff8176d4797e8a
#
_entry.id   17ec125538c57e7d76ff8176d4797e8a
#
_cell.length_a   1.000
_cell.length_b   1.000
_cell.length_c   1.000
_cell.angle_alpha   90.00
_cell.angle_beta   90.00
_cell.angle_gamma   90.00
#
_symmetry.space_group_name_H-M   'P 1'
#
loop_
_entity.id
_entity.type
_entity.pdbx_description
1 polymer ?
#
loop_
_entity_poly.entity_id
_entity_poly.type
_entity_poly.pdbx_seq_one_letter_code
_entity_poly.pdbx_strand_id
1 'polypeptide(L)'
;MLLVSPDYRARTSWMGPKAEADLLQVIDELKSRYRIDKLILCGASMGGSSALTFAVLHPDRVQGVVSMNGTANHLEYESFQEAIRESFGGTKETIPLEYKRRSAEYWPELLTMPVAITAGGKDETVPPGSVVRLAGVLKRLGRDVLLIHRESGGHSTGYEDGKEALEFVIEKAEARNR
;
A
#
# COMPACT_ATOMS: atom_id res chain seq x y z
N MET A 1 10.46 16.05 -9.57
CA MET A 1 9.70 15.17 -8.65
C MET A 1 9.33 15.97 -7.40
N LEU A 2 8.10 15.88 -6.92
CA LEU A 2 7.63 16.46 -5.65
C LEU A 2 7.46 15.30 -4.65
N LEU A 3 8.05 15.40 -3.47
CA LEU A 3 7.84 14.47 -2.36
C LEU A 3 6.91 15.12 -1.34
N VAL A 4 5.87 14.39 -0.95
CA VAL A 4 4.91 14.84 0.07
C VAL A 4 4.77 13.76 1.13
N SER A 5 4.96 14.12 2.39
CA SER A 5 4.69 13.25 3.54
C SER A 5 3.49 13.82 4.30
N PRO A 6 2.27 13.36 4.02
CA PRO A 6 1.08 13.91 4.64
C PRO A 6 0.94 13.42 6.08
N ASP A 7 0.62 14.33 6.99
CA ASP A 7 0.12 14.02 8.32
C ASP A 7 -1.42 13.99 8.24
N TYR A 8 -1.97 12.81 7.89
CA TYR A 8 -3.41 12.66 7.65
C TYR A 8 -4.10 11.98 8.83
N ARG A 9 -5.14 12.60 9.31
CA ARG A 9 -6.08 12.23 10.38
C ARG A 9 -5.43 11.97 11.74
N ALA A 10 -4.65 10.91 11.91
CA ALA A 10 -4.07 10.49 13.18
C ALA A 10 -2.85 9.57 12.98
N ARG A 11 -2.07 9.36 14.06
CA ARG A 11 -0.87 8.50 14.04
C ARG A 11 -1.16 7.06 13.61
N THR A 12 -2.38 6.56 13.83
CA THR A 12 -2.80 5.18 13.55
C THR A 12 -3.97 5.14 12.57
N SER A 13 -3.85 5.84 11.46
CA SER A 13 -4.96 6.02 10.52
C SER A 13 -5.31 4.79 9.68
N TRP A 14 -4.41 3.85 9.48
CA TRP A 14 -4.63 2.58 8.75
C TRP A 14 -5.46 2.69 7.45
N MET A 15 -5.50 3.87 6.84
CA MET A 15 -6.33 4.17 5.67
C MET A 15 -7.82 3.85 5.87
N GLY A 16 -8.37 4.19 7.06
CA GLY A 16 -9.81 4.17 7.28
C GLY A 16 -10.54 5.29 6.52
N PRO A 17 -11.88 5.34 6.54
CA PRO A 17 -12.68 6.27 5.70
C PRO A 17 -12.28 7.74 5.85
N LYS A 18 -11.94 8.18 7.05
CA LYS A 18 -11.54 9.57 7.29
C LYS A 18 -10.15 9.87 6.73
N ALA A 19 -9.19 8.93 6.90
CA ALA A 19 -7.85 9.07 6.34
C ALA A 19 -7.87 9.00 4.81
N GLU A 20 -8.72 8.17 4.24
CA GLU A 20 -8.98 8.10 2.80
C GLU A 20 -9.46 9.46 2.26
N ALA A 21 -10.45 10.07 2.93
CA ALA A 21 -10.97 11.39 2.56
C ALA A 21 -9.90 12.49 2.66
N ASP A 22 -9.09 12.48 3.72
CA ASP A 22 -8.01 13.46 3.90
C ASP A 22 -6.96 13.32 2.78
N LEU A 23 -6.57 12.08 2.44
CA LEU A 23 -5.59 11.85 1.39
C LEU A 23 -6.11 12.27 0.01
N LEU A 24 -7.39 12.01 -0.29
CA LEU A 24 -8.03 12.51 -1.50
C LEU A 24 -7.98 14.04 -1.57
N GLN A 25 -8.31 14.73 -0.48
CA GLN A 25 -8.25 16.18 -0.42
C GLN A 25 -6.82 16.70 -0.63
N VAL A 26 -5.81 16.08 -0.01
CA VAL A 26 -4.40 16.44 -0.21
C VAL A 26 -4.00 16.27 -1.68
N ILE A 27 -4.37 15.15 -2.31
CA ILE A 27 -4.08 14.90 -3.73
C ILE A 27 -4.75 15.94 -4.63
N ASP A 28 -6.01 16.25 -4.40
CA ASP A 28 -6.76 17.22 -5.21
C ASP A 28 -6.20 18.64 -5.04
N GLU A 29 -5.83 19.03 -3.83
CA GLU A 29 -5.17 20.31 -3.55
C GLU A 29 -3.79 20.42 -4.22
N LEU A 30 -3.00 19.36 -4.18
CA LEU A 30 -1.70 19.33 -4.87
C LEU A 30 -1.87 19.42 -6.40
N LYS A 31 -2.85 18.71 -6.96
CA LYS A 31 -3.14 18.76 -8.40
C LYS A 31 -3.69 20.11 -8.85
N SER A 32 -4.35 20.87 -7.97
CA SER A 32 -4.81 22.23 -8.27
C SER A 32 -3.67 23.24 -8.35
N ARG A 33 -2.56 22.99 -7.62
CA ARG A 33 -1.40 23.91 -7.53
C ARG A 33 -0.24 23.53 -8.43
N TYR A 34 -0.11 22.24 -8.73
CA TYR A 34 1.04 21.68 -9.46
C TYR A 34 0.57 20.80 -10.62
N ARG A 35 1.31 20.84 -11.71
CA ARG A 35 1.14 19.85 -12.76
C ARG A 35 1.71 18.52 -12.30
N ILE A 36 0.82 17.60 -11.95
CA ILE A 36 1.17 16.24 -11.49
C ILE A 36 0.66 15.24 -12.52
N ASP A 37 1.58 14.67 -13.26
CA ASP A 37 1.27 13.67 -14.29
C ASP A 37 1.17 12.26 -13.70
N LYS A 38 1.89 12.00 -12.58
CA LYS A 38 1.94 10.67 -11.94
C LYS A 38 1.93 10.81 -10.42
N LEU A 39 1.15 9.97 -9.77
CA LEU A 39 1.11 9.80 -8.32
C LEU A 39 1.65 8.41 -7.98
N ILE A 40 2.73 8.36 -7.24
CA ILE A 40 3.29 7.13 -6.68
C ILE A 40 3.10 7.16 -5.18
N LEU A 41 2.50 6.11 -4.65
CA LEU A 41 2.34 5.92 -3.21
C LEU A 41 3.51 5.09 -2.69
N CYS A 42 4.14 5.56 -1.61
CA CYS A 42 5.23 4.86 -0.96
C CYS A 42 5.02 4.88 0.56
N GLY A 43 5.12 3.74 1.20
CA GLY A 43 4.97 3.67 2.64
C GLY A 43 5.57 2.42 3.25
N ALA A 44 5.86 2.49 4.56
CA ALA A 44 6.38 1.37 5.34
C ALA A 44 5.39 0.98 6.44
N SER A 45 5.36 -0.32 6.79
CA SER A 45 4.50 -0.85 7.87
C SER A 45 3.03 -0.46 7.63
N MET A 46 2.40 0.25 8.56
CA MET A 46 1.07 0.83 8.39
C MET A 46 0.96 1.66 7.10
N GLY A 47 2.00 2.42 6.75
CA GLY A 47 2.05 3.21 5.51
C GLY A 47 2.08 2.33 4.25
N GLY A 48 2.77 1.20 4.29
CA GLY A 48 2.78 0.21 3.21
C GLY A 48 1.40 -0.45 3.01
N SER A 49 0.74 -0.80 4.11
CA SER A 49 -0.65 -1.28 4.11
C SER A 49 -1.60 -0.23 3.55
N SER A 50 -1.45 1.03 4.00
CA SER A 50 -2.25 2.17 3.56
C SER A 50 -2.09 2.47 2.07
N ALA A 51 -0.87 2.34 1.53
CA ALA A 51 -0.59 2.53 0.11
C ALA A 51 -1.31 1.49 -0.75
N LEU A 52 -1.27 0.21 -0.36
CA LEU A 52 -2.00 -0.87 -1.02
C LEU A 52 -3.52 -0.66 -0.93
N THR A 53 -4.01 -0.31 0.26
CA THR A 53 -5.44 -0.04 0.49
C THR A 53 -5.93 1.11 -0.38
N PHE A 54 -5.22 2.24 -0.38
CA PHE A 54 -5.63 3.39 -1.20
C PHE A 54 -5.61 3.07 -2.70
N ALA A 55 -4.61 2.31 -3.16
CA ALA A 55 -4.50 1.95 -4.56
C ALA A 55 -5.65 1.07 -5.06
N VAL A 56 -6.17 0.15 -4.25
CA VAL A 56 -7.34 -0.66 -4.63
C VAL A 56 -8.65 0.10 -4.50
N LEU A 57 -8.73 1.11 -3.63
CA LEU A 57 -9.91 1.97 -3.50
C LEU A 57 -9.99 3.01 -4.62
N HIS A 58 -8.83 3.48 -5.12
CA HIS A 58 -8.73 4.56 -6.11
C HIS A 58 -7.69 4.23 -7.21
N PRO A 59 -7.88 3.12 -7.95
CA PRO A 59 -6.88 2.65 -8.91
C PRO A 59 -6.61 3.66 -10.04
N ASP A 60 -7.59 4.47 -10.40
CA ASP A 60 -7.46 5.50 -11.44
C ASP A 60 -6.61 6.70 -11.00
N ARG A 61 -6.42 6.87 -9.70
CA ARG A 61 -5.65 7.98 -9.14
C ARG A 61 -4.17 7.69 -8.99
N VAL A 62 -3.76 6.41 -9.01
CA VAL A 62 -2.42 5.94 -8.62
C VAL A 62 -1.69 5.34 -9.82
N GLN A 63 -0.47 5.78 -10.07
CA GLN A 63 0.38 5.31 -11.16
C GLN A 63 1.53 4.41 -10.69
N GLY A 64 1.66 4.17 -9.37
CA GLY A 64 2.63 3.25 -8.82
C GLY A 64 2.49 3.08 -7.31
N VAL A 65 2.87 1.92 -6.79
CA VAL A 65 2.81 1.60 -5.36
C VAL A 65 4.10 0.96 -4.88
N VAL A 66 4.64 1.47 -3.79
CA VAL A 66 5.73 0.84 -3.02
C VAL A 66 5.20 0.54 -1.61
N SER A 67 5.07 -0.73 -1.29
CA SER A 67 4.65 -1.21 0.03
C SER A 67 5.83 -1.91 0.73
N MET A 68 6.36 -1.30 1.77
CA MET A 68 7.45 -1.86 2.55
C MET A 68 6.92 -2.44 3.87
N ASN A 69 7.08 -3.76 4.06
CA ASN A 69 6.66 -4.48 5.26
C ASN A 69 5.20 -4.19 5.69
N GLY A 70 4.30 -4.00 4.72
CA GLY A 70 2.87 -3.80 4.96
C GLY A 70 2.07 -5.11 4.94
N THR A 71 0.79 -5.05 5.34
CA THR A 71 -0.17 -6.14 5.09
C THR A 71 -1.07 -5.82 3.91
N ALA A 72 -1.43 -6.84 3.14
CA ALA A 72 -2.42 -6.76 2.08
C ALA A 72 -3.80 -7.31 2.51
N ASN A 73 -3.92 -7.82 3.74
CA ASN A 73 -5.15 -8.47 4.22
C ASN A 73 -5.45 -8.10 5.68
N HIS A 74 -6.35 -7.16 5.88
CA HIS A 74 -6.77 -6.70 7.20
C HIS A 74 -7.69 -7.67 7.93
N LEU A 75 -8.35 -8.61 7.21
CA LEU A 75 -9.16 -9.66 7.84
C LEU A 75 -8.28 -10.73 8.51
N GLU A 76 -7.13 -11.05 7.90
CA GLU A 76 -6.16 -12.02 8.42
C GLU A 76 -5.22 -11.40 9.47
N TYR A 77 -4.99 -10.10 9.39
CA TYR A 77 -4.04 -9.41 10.25
C TYR A 77 -4.56 -9.30 11.68
N GLU A 78 -3.73 -9.71 12.67
CA GLU A 78 -4.14 -9.80 14.07
C GLU A 78 -3.53 -8.72 14.99
N SER A 79 -2.43 -8.07 14.56
CA SER A 79 -1.82 -7.00 15.37
C SER A 79 -2.55 -5.67 15.18
N PHE A 80 -2.39 -4.76 16.14
CA PHE A 80 -2.95 -3.38 16.12
C PHE A 80 -4.47 -3.30 15.90
N GLN A 81 -5.22 -4.32 16.28
CA GLN A 81 -6.67 -4.40 16.02
C GLN A 81 -7.46 -3.23 16.61
N GLU A 82 -7.05 -2.69 17.77
CA GLU A 82 -7.71 -1.52 18.37
C GLU A 82 -7.56 -0.27 17.47
N ALA A 83 -6.35 -0.01 16.97
CA ALA A 83 -6.10 1.14 16.09
C ALA A 83 -6.83 0.99 14.74
N ILE A 84 -6.88 -0.24 14.20
CA ILE A 84 -7.62 -0.53 12.97
C ILE A 84 -9.13 -0.35 13.20
N ARG A 85 -9.66 -0.85 14.32
CA ARG A 85 -11.06 -0.69 14.73
C ARG A 85 -11.46 0.79 14.81
N GLU A 86 -10.64 1.62 15.46
CA GLU A 86 -10.87 3.07 15.55
C GLU A 86 -10.84 3.72 14.16
N SER A 87 -9.89 3.33 13.32
CA SER A 87 -9.73 3.88 11.97
C SER A 87 -10.88 3.47 11.04
N PHE A 88 -11.27 2.20 11.06
CA PHE A 88 -12.31 1.65 10.15
C PHE A 88 -13.73 1.88 10.67
N GLY A 89 -13.90 2.18 11.97
CA GLY A 89 -15.20 2.44 12.59
C GLY A 89 -15.91 1.21 13.15
N GLY A 90 -15.22 0.10 13.32
CA GLY A 90 -15.74 -1.16 13.89
C GLY A 90 -14.72 -2.29 13.78
N THR A 91 -15.03 -3.44 14.37
CA THR A 91 -14.17 -4.62 14.30
C THR A 91 -14.41 -5.43 13.02
N LYS A 92 -13.48 -6.34 12.70
CA LYS A 92 -13.63 -7.22 11.53
C LYS A 92 -14.85 -8.15 11.63
N GLU A 93 -15.37 -8.41 12.85
CA GLU A 93 -16.59 -9.17 13.08
C GLU A 93 -17.85 -8.34 12.84
N THR A 94 -17.82 -7.04 13.19
CA THR A 94 -18.98 -6.13 13.08
C THR A 94 -19.10 -5.47 11.72
N ILE A 95 -17.98 -5.22 11.02
CA ILE A 95 -17.93 -4.59 9.70
C ILE A 95 -17.00 -5.35 8.73
N PRO A 96 -17.16 -6.69 8.52
CA PRO A 96 -16.23 -7.50 7.72
C PRO A 96 -16.08 -7.01 6.28
N LEU A 97 -17.11 -6.43 5.69
CA LEU A 97 -17.07 -5.91 4.33
C LEU A 97 -16.14 -4.71 4.19
N GLU A 98 -16.03 -3.85 5.21
CA GLU A 98 -15.10 -2.72 5.21
C GLU A 98 -13.64 -3.21 5.30
N TYR A 99 -13.37 -4.21 6.15
CA TYR A 99 -12.06 -4.84 6.21
C TYR A 99 -11.68 -5.51 4.88
N LYS A 100 -12.62 -6.25 4.28
CA LYS A 100 -12.42 -6.88 2.97
C LYS A 100 -12.16 -5.84 1.87
N ARG A 101 -12.98 -4.77 1.82
CA ARG A 101 -12.85 -3.68 0.85
C ARG A 101 -11.46 -3.04 0.89
N ARG A 102 -10.87 -2.92 2.09
CA ARG A 102 -9.56 -2.31 2.34
C ARG A 102 -8.38 -3.28 2.27
N SER A 103 -8.64 -4.54 1.98
CA SER A 103 -7.63 -5.58 1.86
C SER A 103 -7.29 -5.84 0.40
N ALA A 104 -6.13 -5.35 -0.04
CA ALA A 104 -5.72 -5.40 -1.44
C ALA A 104 -5.62 -6.83 -2.00
N GLU A 105 -5.39 -7.82 -1.15
CA GLU A 105 -5.32 -9.23 -1.54
C GLU A 105 -6.62 -9.75 -2.19
N TYR A 106 -7.77 -9.14 -1.87
CA TYR A 106 -9.07 -9.52 -2.46
C TYR A 106 -9.36 -8.85 -3.81
N TRP A 107 -8.56 -7.86 -4.21
CA TRP A 107 -8.81 -7.03 -5.39
C TRP A 107 -7.56 -6.87 -6.26
N PRO A 108 -6.82 -7.96 -6.55
CA PRO A 108 -5.58 -7.86 -7.31
C PRO A 108 -5.79 -7.34 -8.73
N GLU A 109 -6.97 -7.52 -9.31
CA GLU A 109 -7.33 -7.01 -10.63
C GLU A 109 -7.33 -5.48 -10.71
N LEU A 110 -7.58 -4.79 -9.58
CA LEU A 110 -7.56 -3.34 -9.50
C LEU A 110 -6.14 -2.75 -9.44
N LEU A 111 -5.15 -3.55 -9.07
CA LEU A 111 -3.75 -3.15 -9.06
C LEU A 111 -3.16 -3.25 -10.47
N THR A 112 -3.58 -2.34 -11.33
CA THR A 112 -3.12 -2.29 -12.73
C THR A 112 -1.80 -1.55 -12.89
N MET A 113 -1.43 -0.69 -11.94
CA MET A 113 -0.17 0.07 -11.89
C MET A 113 1.02 -0.83 -11.48
N PRO A 114 2.27 -0.41 -11.70
CA PRO A 114 3.44 -1.07 -11.11
C PRO A 114 3.38 -1.12 -9.59
N VAL A 115 3.71 -2.28 -9.03
CA VAL A 115 3.72 -2.52 -7.58
C VAL A 115 5.06 -3.10 -7.14
N ALA A 116 5.74 -2.47 -6.19
CA ALA A 116 6.89 -3.05 -5.51
C ALA A 116 6.56 -3.33 -4.05
N ILE A 117 6.98 -4.49 -3.57
CA ILE A 117 6.73 -4.99 -2.23
C ILE A 117 8.05 -5.43 -1.62
N THR A 118 8.37 -4.94 -0.41
CA THR A 118 9.42 -5.54 0.41
C THR A 118 8.80 -6.30 1.57
N ALA A 119 9.39 -7.43 1.96
CA ALA A 119 8.87 -8.26 3.02
C ALA A 119 9.99 -9.01 3.75
N GLY A 120 9.91 -9.09 5.08
CA GLY A 120 10.80 -9.89 5.90
C GLY A 120 10.16 -11.23 6.27
N GLY A 121 10.85 -12.35 6.02
CA GLY A 121 10.33 -13.70 6.29
C GLY A 121 10.15 -14.01 7.78
N LYS A 122 10.86 -13.26 8.65
CA LYS A 122 10.75 -13.34 10.13
C LYS A 122 10.08 -12.11 10.73
N ASP A 123 9.26 -11.42 9.95
CA ASP A 123 8.48 -10.28 10.44
C ASP A 123 7.28 -10.79 11.27
N GLU A 124 7.39 -10.66 12.60
CA GLU A 124 6.34 -11.02 13.56
C GLU A 124 5.35 -9.86 13.80
N THR A 125 5.73 -8.63 13.44
CA THR A 125 4.90 -7.44 13.59
C THR A 125 3.84 -7.37 12.48
N VAL A 126 4.29 -7.56 11.23
CA VAL A 126 3.42 -7.64 10.05
C VAL A 126 3.82 -8.88 9.24
N PRO A 127 3.25 -10.05 9.53
CA PRO A 127 3.59 -11.29 8.83
C PRO A 127 3.45 -11.16 7.31
N PRO A 128 4.45 -11.61 6.53
CA PRO A 128 4.53 -11.31 5.09
C PRO A 128 3.54 -12.10 4.22
N GLY A 129 2.82 -13.06 4.78
CA GLY A 129 2.00 -14.03 4.03
C GLY A 129 1.07 -13.39 3.01
N SER A 130 0.32 -12.36 3.41
CA SER A 130 -0.66 -11.71 2.53
C SER A 130 -0.02 -10.97 1.35
N VAL A 131 1.07 -10.26 1.56
CA VAL A 131 1.76 -9.52 0.48
C VAL A 131 2.52 -10.45 -0.47
N VAL A 132 3.06 -11.56 0.05
CA VAL A 132 3.71 -12.58 -0.78
C VAL A 132 2.68 -13.26 -1.69
N ARG A 133 1.50 -13.63 -1.15
CA ARG A 133 0.40 -14.18 -1.95
C ARG A 133 -0.09 -13.17 -3.00
N LEU A 134 -0.30 -11.91 -2.61
CA LEU A 134 -0.68 -10.83 -3.52
C LEU A 134 0.33 -10.68 -4.67
N ALA A 135 1.62 -10.59 -4.38
CA ALA A 135 2.66 -10.51 -5.39
C ALA A 135 2.63 -11.70 -6.37
N GLY A 136 2.43 -12.91 -5.85
CA GLY A 136 2.25 -14.12 -6.65
C GLY A 136 1.03 -14.06 -7.58
N VAL A 137 -0.09 -13.51 -7.11
CA VAL A 137 -1.29 -13.31 -7.95
C VAL A 137 -1.03 -12.25 -9.02
N LEU A 138 -0.45 -11.10 -8.67
CA LEU A 138 -0.14 -10.02 -9.61
C LEU A 138 0.81 -10.52 -10.72
N LYS A 139 1.80 -11.32 -10.38
CA LYS A 139 2.70 -11.95 -11.35
C LYS A 139 1.96 -12.86 -12.34
N ARG A 140 1.02 -13.68 -11.85
CA ARG A 140 0.19 -14.55 -12.72
C ARG A 140 -0.76 -13.75 -13.62
N LEU A 141 -1.19 -12.57 -13.17
CA LEU A 141 -2.00 -11.64 -13.96
C LEU A 141 -1.18 -10.83 -14.98
N GLY A 142 0.14 -11.07 -15.09
CA GLY A 142 1.03 -10.35 -16.00
C GLY A 142 1.23 -8.87 -15.61
N ARG A 143 1.07 -8.53 -14.32
CA ARG A 143 1.31 -7.17 -13.83
C ARG A 143 2.80 -6.91 -13.62
N ASP A 144 3.20 -5.63 -13.74
CA ASP A 144 4.53 -5.19 -13.33
C ASP A 144 4.63 -5.25 -11.81
N VAL A 145 5.22 -6.32 -11.28
CA VAL A 145 5.40 -6.51 -9.84
C VAL A 145 6.83 -6.90 -9.49
N LEU A 146 7.40 -6.22 -8.50
CA LEU A 146 8.66 -6.58 -7.85
C LEU A 146 8.37 -7.01 -6.42
N LEU A 147 8.81 -8.20 -6.04
CA LEU A 147 8.80 -8.68 -4.66
C LEU A 147 10.24 -8.88 -4.19
N ILE A 148 10.66 -8.11 -3.19
CA ILE A 148 11.93 -8.28 -2.48
C ILE A 148 11.61 -8.95 -1.15
N HIS A 149 11.75 -10.27 -1.09
CA HIS A 149 11.50 -11.06 0.10
C HIS A 149 12.81 -11.52 0.71
N ARG A 150 13.11 -11.04 1.92
CA ARG A 150 14.30 -11.43 2.70
C ARG A 150 13.91 -12.47 3.74
N GLU A 151 14.19 -13.75 3.49
CA GLU A 151 13.78 -14.88 4.36
C GLU A 151 14.20 -14.72 5.83
N SER A 152 15.39 -14.16 6.09
CA SER A 152 15.88 -13.88 7.43
C SER A 152 15.53 -12.48 7.95
N GLY A 153 14.91 -11.63 7.14
CA GLY A 153 14.54 -10.24 7.49
C GLY A 153 13.40 -10.19 8.48
N GLY A 154 13.44 -9.21 9.38
CA GLY A 154 12.35 -8.84 10.29
C GLY A 154 11.51 -7.67 9.75
N HIS A 155 10.92 -6.89 10.67
CA HIS A 155 10.06 -5.73 10.37
C HIS A 155 10.89 -4.50 9.97
N SER A 156 11.69 -4.62 8.91
CA SER A 156 12.48 -3.49 8.38
C SER A 156 12.83 -3.71 6.91
N THR A 157 12.86 -2.63 6.14
CA THR A 157 13.37 -2.61 4.78
C THR A 157 14.70 -1.87 4.77
N GLY A 158 15.74 -2.52 4.27
CA GLY A 158 17.06 -1.90 4.08
C GLY A 158 17.01 -0.80 3.04
N TYR A 159 17.98 0.12 3.10
CA TYR A 159 18.06 1.24 2.16
C TYR A 159 18.08 0.79 0.69
N GLU A 160 18.91 -0.21 0.37
CA GLU A 160 19.04 -0.70 -1.01
C GLU A 160 17.74 -1.36 -1.51
N ASP A 161 17.06 -2.13 -0.65
CA ASP A 161 15.77 -2.75 -0.99
C ASP A 161 14.67 -1.69 -1.22
N GLY A 162 14.64 -0.66 -0.37
CA GLY A 162 13.71 0.46 -0.52
C GLY A 162 13.98 1.29 -1.78
N LYS A 163 15.25 1.52 -2.09
CA LYS A 163 15.68 2.21 -3.30
C LYS A 163 15.30 1.42 -4.54
N GLU A 164 15.65 0.13 -4.61
CA GLU A 164 15.33 -0.76 -5.74
C GLU A 164 13.80 -0.80 -5.98
N ALA A 165 13.02 -0.92 -4.90
CA ALA A 165 11.56 -0.92 -4.99
C ALA A 165 11.01 0.38 -5.58
N LEU A 166 11.53 1.53 -5.16
CA LEU A 166 11.09 2.83 -5.64
C LEU A 166 11.52 3.07 -7.09
N GLU A 167 12.78 2.76 -7.44
CA GLU A 167 13.31 2.89 -8.80
C GLU A 167 12.52 2.02 -9.78
N PHE A 168 12.23 0.76 -9.44
CA PHE A 168 11.39 -0.12 -10.24
C PHE A 168 10.03 0.51 -10.56
N VAL A 169 9.33 1.03 -9.53
CA VAL A 169 8.00 1.60 -9.72
C VAL A 169 8.06 2.86 -10.59
N ILE A 170 9.04 3.74 -10.38
CA ILE A 170 9.22 4.96 -11.17
C ILE A 170 9.47 4.59 -12.65
N GLU A 171 10.44 3.70 -12.92
CA GLU A 171 10.79 3.28 -14.28
C GLU A 171 9.58 2.70 -15.02
N LYS A 172 8.87 1.76 -14.37
CA LYS A 172 7.68 1.13 -14.96
C LYS A 172 6.53 2.11 -15.18
N ALA A 173 6.31 3.02 -14.23
CA ALA A 173 5.29 4.06 -14.40
C ALA A 173 5.64 5.03 -15.55
N GLU A 174 6.91 5.37 -15.76
CA GLU A 174 7.36 6.22 -16.87
C GLU A 174 7.19 5.52 -18.23
N ALA A 175 7.49 4.23 -18.32
CA ALA A 175 7.39 3.47 -19.56
C ALA A 175 5.96 3.36 -20.10
N ARG A 176 4.93 3.41 -19.23
CA ARG A 176 3.50 3.30 -19.61
C ARG A 176 2.93 4.53 -20.33
N ASN A 177 3.66 5.62 -20.39
CA ASN A 177 3.24 6.85 -21.08
C ASN A 177 3.89 7.02 -22.45
N ARG A 178 4.64 6.03 -22.90
CA ARG A 178 5.23 5.97 -24.25
C ARG A 178 4.44 5.04 -25.14
#